data_986f313af4aa0f6118510b8c9aebbc01
#
_entry.id   986f313af4aa0f6118510b8c9aebbc01
#
_cell.length_a   1.000
_cell.length_b   1.000
_cell.length_c   1.000
_cell.angle_alpha   90.00
_cell.angle_beta   90.00
_cell.angle_gamma   90.00
#
_symmetry.space_group_name_H-M   'P 1'
#
loop_
_entity.id
_entity.type
_entity.pdbx_description
1 polymer ?
#
loop_
_entity_poly.entity_id
_entity_poly.type
_entity_poly.pdbx_seq_one_letter_code
_entity_poly.pdbx_strand_id
1 'polypeptide(L)'
;MNYYYLTPENKPVGPMPLEGMCDMVEGGQLSASVMVAKEGDTAWRPLLTVAAEHGRTLTVEGAPGPCPTCGRVLQVQEDGTLPLSCPHCGRAFRPVAGKEQNLWYNFTLALRQYAKFTGRATRMEYWSFALFANVIIFALNMEVQVCGALSEVAGEDDWVWAGLTLISVGVYLLVALGLTIPSYAVMTRRLHDVGWSGKWVLALVIATVVCTVAVATGAALFIVQNMDSPDETVWSPGVIAAIVVAIAAYLVIIGTSLLSLVLSFFDSNRGPNKYGPSRKYPLG
;
A
#
# COMPACT_ATOMS: atom_id res chain seq x y z
N MET A 1 7.85 26.48 40.25
CA MET A 1 6.43 26.80 40.43
C MET A 1 5.71 25.50 40.71
N ASN A 2 4.86 25.51 41.74
CA ASN A 2 4.14 24.29 42.13
C ASN A 2 2.71 24.33 41.58
N TYR A 3 2.19 23.14 41.32
CA TYR A 3 0.86 22.92 40.79
C TYR A 3 0.17 21.77 41.53
N TYR A 4 -1.15 21.80 41.49
CA TYR A 4 -2.02 20.68 41.90
C TYR A 4 -2.64 20.05 40.67
N TYR A 5 -2.85 18.75 40.68
CA TYR A 5 -3.61 18.06 39.64
C TYR A 5 -4.87 17.40 40.19
N LEU A 6 -5.90 17.23 39.36
CA LEU A 6 -7.13 16.55 39.73
C LEU A 6 -7.05 15.08 39.42
N THR A 7 -7.35 14.24 40.45
CA THR A 7 -7.56 12.82 40.19
C THR A 7 -8.88 12.57 39.41
N PRO A 8 -9.11 11.36 38.84
CA PRO A 8 -10.40 11.01 38.22
C PRO A 8 -11.60 11.18 39.17
N GLU A 9 -11.36 11.20 40.48
CA GLU A 9 -12.36 11.38 41.55
C GLU A 9 -12.57 12.86 41.91
N ASN A 10 -12.02 13.81 41.12
CA ASN A 10 -12.04 15.24 41.33
C ASN A 10 -11.39 15.70 42.67
N LYS A 11 -10.39 14.97 43.17
CA LYS A 11 -9.61 15.35 44.34
C LYS A 11 -8.31 16.02 43.89
N PRO A 12 -7.97 17.21 44.44
CA PRO A 12 -6.69 17.87 44.16
C PRO A 12 -5.55 17.14 44.89
N VAL A 13 -4.49 16.83 44.16
CA VAL A 13 -3.25 16.23 44.67
C VAL A 13 -2.07 17.14 44.34
N GLY A 14 -1.22 17.39 45.33
CA GLY A 14 -0.06 18.27 45.22
C GLY A 14 0.22 18.97 46.57
N PRO A 15 1.06 19.99 46.64
CA PRO A 15 1.72 20.68 45.52
C PRO A 15 2.93 19.93 45.00
N MET A 16 3.14 19.91 43.68
CA MET A 16 4.34 19.36 43.05
C MET A 16 4.82 20.23 41.89
N PRO A 17 6.13 20.19 41.55
CA PRO A 17 6.67 20.93 40.42
C PRO A 17 6.10 20.45 39.10
N LEU A 18 5.93 21.36 38.13
CA LEU A 18 5.42 21.04 36.80
C LEU A 18 6.25 19.92 36.09
N GLU A 19 7.57 19.93 36.31
CA GLU A 19 8.46 18.91 35.75
C GLU A 19 8.13 17.50 36.23
N GLY A 20 7.88 17.33 37.54
CA GLY A 20 7.49 16.04 38.10
C GLY A 20 6.14 15.54 37.58
N MET A 21 5.19 16.43 37.26
CA MET A 21 3.94 16.05 36.60
C MET A 21 4.18 15.62 35.16
N CYS A 22 5.06 16.30 34.43
CA CYS A 22 5.44 15.93 33.08
C CYS A 22 6.10 14.55 33.05
N ASP A 23 7.01 14.26 33.98
CA ASP A 23 7.70 12.96 34.11
C ASP A 23 6.71 11.83 34.44
N MET A 24 5.70 12.10 35.28
CA MET A 24 4.61 11.14 35.57
C MET A 24 3.74 10.85 34.34
N VAL A 25 3.54 11.83 33.45
CA VAL A 25 2.81 11.62 32.19
C VAL A 25 3.66 10.81 31.21
N GLU A 26 4.95 11.10 31.07
CA GLU A 26 5.88 10.33 30.22
C GLU A 26 6.06 8.89 30.76
N GLY A 27 5.99 8.69 32.07
CA GLY A 27 5.98 7.38 32.72
C GLY A 27 4.64 6.63 32.72
N GLY A 28 3.59 7.22 32.08
CA GLY A 28 2.26 6.59 32.00
C GLY A 28 1.48 6.53 33.34
N GLN A 29 1.94 7.23 34.38
CA GLN A 29 1.30 7.27 35.71
C GLN A 29 0.20 8.32 35.81
N LEU A 30 0.25 9.35 34.96
CA LEU A 30 -0.70 10.44 34.93
C LEU A 30 -1.19 10.66 33.50
N SER A 31 -2.48 10.98 33.34
CA SER A 31 -3.02 11.32 32.02
C SER A 31 -2.55 12.71 31.56
N ALA A 32 -2.14 12.85 30.32
CA ALA A 32 -1.76 14.13 29.74
C ALA A 32 -2.92 15.17 29.69
N SER A 33 -4.17 14.71 29.75
CA SER A 33 -5.37 15.55 29.79
C SER A 33 -5.77 16.00 31.20
N VAL A 34 -4.96 15.66 32.22
CA VAL A 34 -5.26 16.02 33.62
C VAL A 34 -5.36 17.54 33.79
N MET A 35 -6.33 17.96 34.56
CA MET A 35 -6.49 19.39 34.90
C MET A 35 -5.54 19.76 36.03
N VAL A 36 -4.80 20.82 35.83
CA VAL A 36 -3.84 21.37 36.81
C VAL A 36 -4.17 22.83 37.16
N ALA A 37 -3.91 23.18 38.39
CA ALA A 37 -4.00 24.57 38.86
C ALA A 37 -2.69 24.96 39.54
N LYS A 38 -2.22 26.17 39.29
CA LYS A 38 -1.07 26.73 39.98
C LYS A 38 -1.42 26.95 41.48
N GLU A 39 -0.45 26.74 42.34
CA GLU A 39 -0.62 27.00 43.77
C GLU A 39 -1.08 28.46 44.01
N GLY A 40 -2.24 28.61 44.64
CA GLY A 40 -2.88 29.91 44.88
C GLY A 40 -3.83 30.38 43.77
N ASP A 41 -4.00 29.63 42.68
CA ASP A 41 -4.94 29.93 41.59
C ASP A 41 -6.19 29.03 41.70
N THR A 42 -7.34 29.56 41.31
CA THR A 42 -8.61 28.81 41.27
C THR A 42 -8.93 28.28 39.87
N ALA A 43 -8.16 28.69 38.86
CA ALA A 43 -8.39 28.31 37.47
C ALA A 43 -7.70 26.97 37.13
N TRP A 44 -8.50 25.93 36.88
CA TRP A 44 -8.02 24.63 36.42
C TRP A 44 -7.82 24.66 34.92
N ARG A 45 -6.62 24.24 34.46
CA ARG A 45 -6.24 24.22 33.03
C ARG A 45 -5.63 22.88 32.67
N PRO A 46 -5.75 22.38 31.42
CA PRO A 46 -5.13 21.17 31.01
C PRO A 46 -3.59 21.23 31.16
N LEU A 47 -2.98 20.17 31.72
CA LEU A 47 -1.52 20.08 31.90
C LEU A 47 -0.74 20.35 30.60
N LEU A 48 -1.23 19.82 29.48
CA LEU A 48 -0.63 20.08 28.17
C LEU A 48 -0.50 21.55 27.80
N THR A 49 -1.53 22.33 28.09
CA THR A 49 -1.53 23.78 27.82
C THR A 49 -0.51 24.50 28.70
N VAL A 50 -0.46 24.15 29.98
CA VAL A 50 0.48 24.75 30.94
C VAL A 50 1.92 24.33 30.63
N ALA A 51 2.16 23.06 30.26
CA ALA A 51 3.49 22.56 29.87
C ALA A 51 4.00 23.27 28.60
N ALA A 52 3.13 23.46 27.59
CA ALA A 52 3.47 24.15 26.34
C ALA A 52 3.85 25.65 26.60
N GLU A 53 3.15 26.34 27.49
CA GLU A 53 3.48 27.72 27.90
C GLU A 53 4.85 27.85 28.59
N HIS A 54 5.29 26.76 29.23
CA HIS A 54 6.62 26.68 29.86
C HIS A 54 7.67 26.02 28.95
N GLY A 55 7.41 25.88 27.63
CA GLY A 55 8.34 25.41 26.63
C GLY A 55 8.61 23.91 26.68
N ARG A 56 7.81 23.12 27.42
CA ARG A 56 7.87 21.66 27.44
C ARG A 56 6.81 21.06 26.50
N THR A 57 7.26 20.30 25.51
CA THR A 57 6.40 19.47 24.66
C THR A 57 6.34 18.06 25.25
N LEU A 58 5.21 17.70 25.84
CA LEU A 58 4.95 16.32 26.29
C LEU A 58 4.66 15.45 25.07
N THR A 59 5.56 14.53 24.75
CA THR A 59 5.37 13.51 23.74
C THR A 59 4.81 12.25 24.39
N VAL A 60 3.51 12.19 24.59
CA VAL A 60 2.84 10.97 25.05
C VAL A 60 2.25 10.27 23.83
N GLU A 61 2.67 9.04 23.58
CA GLU A 61 2.02 8.19 22.58
C GLU A 61 0.55 8.02 22.98
N GLY A 62 -0.36 8.59 22.17
CA GLY A 62 -1.81 8.49 22.36
C GLY A 62 -2.49 9.62 23.14
N ALA A 63 -1.77 10.64 23.62
CA ALA A 63 -2.42 11.77 24.28
C ALA A 63 -3.07 12.75 23.30
N PRO A 64 -4.28 13.29 23.60
CA PRO A 64 -4.90 14.33 22.80
C PRO A 64 -4.10 15.63 22.92
N GLY A 65 -3.30 15.92 21.87
CA GLY A 65 -2.55 17.17 21.77
C GLY A 65 -3.27 18.22 20.94
N PRO A 66 -2.82 19.49 20.97
CA PRO A 66 -3.32 20.49 20.04
C PRO A 66 -2.97 20.10 18.59
N CYS A 67 -3.89 20.30 17.67
CA CYS A 67 -3.63 20.11 16.24
C CYS A 67 -2.46 21.01 15.82
N PRO A 68 -1.38 20.46 15.24
CA PRO A 68 -0.20 21.24 14.89
C PRO A 68 -0.45 22.30 13.82
N THR A 69 -1.61 22.26 13.16
CA THR A 69 -1.99 23.22 12.12
C THR A 69 -2.88 24.34 12.60
N CYS A 70 -3.91 24.03 13.39
CA CYS A 70 -4.90 25.00 13.82
C CYS A 70 -4.87 25.26 15.33
N GLY A 71 -3.99 24.60 16.09
CA GLY A 71 -3.82 24.78 17.54
C GLY A 71 -4.98 24.28 18.40
N ARG A 72 -6.09 23.79 17.79
CA ARG A 72 -7.24 23.32 18.56
C ARG A 72 -7.00 21.92 19.12
N VAL A 73 -7.41 21.71 20.37
CA VAL A 73 -7.28 20.43 21.05
C VAL A 73 -8.13 19.38 20.35
N LEU A 74 -7.53 18.23 20.09
CA LEU A 74 -8.19 17.07 19.49
C LEU A 74 -8.89 16.28 20.59
N GLN A 75 -10.15 15.95 20.37
CA GLN A 75 -10.89 15.07 21.26
C GLN A 75 -10.61 13.62 20.88
N VAL A 76 -10.34 12.79 21.87
CA VAL A 76 -10.24 11.32 21.70
C VAL A 76 -11.63 10.78 21.41
N GLN A 77 -11.74 9.87 20.46
CA GLN A 77 -13.00 9.17 20.16
C GLN A 77 -13.38 8.25 21.33
N GLU A 78 -14.65 7.83 21.40
CA GLU A 78 -15.16 6.95 22.47
C GLU A 78 -14.41 5.61 22.58
N ASP A 79 -13.75 5.19 21.51
CA ASP A 79 -12.89 3.99 21.45
C ASP A 79 -11.46 4.23 21.97
N GLY A 80 -11.15 5.40 22.51
CA GLY A 80 -9.81 5.76 23.00
C GLY A 80 -8.80 6.11 21.91
N THR A 81 -9.22 6.20 20.63
CA THR A 81 -8.33 6.53 19.53
C THR A 81 -8.39 8.02 19.16
N LEU A 82 -7.28 8.54 18.62
CA LEU A 82 -7.28 9.89 18.03
C LEU A 82 -7.99 9.85 16.67
N PRO A 83 -8.76 10.89 16.31
CA PRO A 83 -9.39 10.96 15.00
C PRO A 83 -8.33 10.94 13.89
N LEU A 84 -8.62 10.27 12.77
CA LEU A 84 -7.70 10.18 11.63
C LEU A 84 -7.46 11.52 10.92
N SER A 85 -8.30 12.51 11.21
CA SER A 85 -8.17 13.88 10.70
C SER A 85 -8.69 14.87 11.72
N CYS A 86 -8.14 16.09 11.70
CA CYS A 86 -8.64 17.17 12.55
C CYS A 86 -10.07 17.56 12.15
N PRO A 87 -11.06 17.51 13.05
CA PRO A 87 -12.44 17.88 12.74
C PRO A 87 -12.60 19.37 12.43
N HIS A 88 -11.61 20.21 12.80
CA HIS A 88 -11.69 21.67 12.64
C HIS A 88 -11.02 22.17 11.34
N CYS A 89 -9.88 21.59 10.93
CA CYS A 89 -9.14 22.05 9.75
C CYS A 89 -9.02 20.96 8.66
N GLY A 90 -9.61 19.79 8.86
CA GLY A 90 -9.59 18.68 7.91
C GLY A 90 -8.23 17.99 7.75
N ARG A 91 -7.21 18.41 8.52
CA ARG A 91 -5.86 17.85 8.39
C ARG A 91 -5.80 16.43 8.91
N ALA A 92 -5.33 15.52 8.08
CA ALA A 92 -5.16 14.12 8.45
C ALA A 92 -3.96 13.92 9.40
N PHE A 93 -4.12 13.09 10.42
CA PHE A 93 -3.07 12.69 11.35
C PHE A 93 -2.44 11.37 10.91
N ARG A 94 -1.19 11.17 11.31
CA ARG A 94 -0.48 9.93 11.03
C ARG A 94 -1.13 8.80 11.82
N PRO A 95 -1.54 7.70 11.19
CA PRO A 95 -1.87 6.49 11.94
C PRO A 95 -0.62 6.01 12.69
N VAL A 96 -0.82 5.55 13.93
CA VAL A 96 0.25 5.14 14.86
C VAL A 96 1.26 4.22 14.15
N ALA A 97 2.53 4.64 14.19
CA ALA A 97 3.65 4.01 13.50
C ALA A 97 3.98 2.63 14.07
N GLY A 98 3.33 1.59 13.63
CA GLY A 98 3.66 0.19 13.99
C GLY A 98 3.15 -0.78 12.93
N LYS A 99 1.89 -0.67 12.55
CA LYS A 99 1.29 -1.58 11.55
C LYS A 99 1.73 -1.27 10.11
N GLU A 100 2.04 0.00 9.80
CA GLU A 100 2.45 0.42 8.45
C GLU A 100 3.84 -0.09 8.04
N GLN A 101 4.68 -0.50 8.99
CA GLN A 101 6.00 -1.08 8.71
C GLN A 101 5.95 -2.60 8.45
N ASN A 102 4.82 -3.25 8.71
CA ASN A 102 4.67 -4.69 8.52
C ASN A 102 4.34 -5.00 7.06
N LEU A 103 5.21 -5.77 6.39
CA LEU A 103 5.03 -6.19 4.99
C LEU A 103 3.74 -6.97 4.77
N TRP A 104 3.42 -7.91 5.67
CA TRP A 104 2.21 -8.72 5.59
C TRP A 104 0.93 -7.89 5.73
N TYR A 105 0.94 -6.92 6.66
CA TYR A 105 -0.17 -5.98 6.80
C TYR A 105 -0.42 -5.19 5.50
N ASN A 106 0.64 -4.67 4.88
CA ASN A 106 0.53 -3.90 3.65
C ASN A 106 0.08 -4.75 2.45
N PHE A 107 0.53 -6.01 2.37
CA PHE A 107 0.06 -6.96 1.38
C PHE A 107 -1.44 -7.24 1.54
N THR A 108 -1.88 -7.59 2.74
CA THR A 108 -3.32 -7.84 3.01
C THR A 108 -4.17 -6.59 2.83
N LEU A 109 -3.65 -5.40 3.14
CA LEU A 109 -4.31 -4.12 2.89
C LEU A 109 -4.55 -3.91 1.38
N ALA A 110 -3.56 -4.20 0.54
CA ALA A 110 -3.70 -4.11 -0.91
C ALA A 110 -4.76 -5.09 -1.44
N LEU A 111 -4.79 -6.33 -0.91
CA LEU A 111 -5.83 -7.32 -1.24
C LEU A 111 -7.23 -6.89 -0.78
N ARG A 112 -7.37 -6.29 0.42
CA ARG A 112 -8.66 -5.75 0.89
C ARG A 112 -9.17 -4.60 0.02
N GLN A 113 -8.26 -3.89 -0.62
CA GLN A 113 -8.55 -2.82 -1.57
C GLN A 113 -8.46 -3.31 -3.02
N TYR A 114 -8.92 -4.52 -3.28
CA TYR A 114 -8.74 -5.34 -4.47
C TYR A 114 -8.88 -4.57 -5.79
N ALA A 115 -10.00 -3.88 -6.00
CA ALA A 115 -10.31 -3.11 -7.20
C ALA A 115 -10.44 -1.60 -6.92
N LYS A 116 -9.77 -1.08 -5.86
CA LYS A 116 -9.82 0.34 -5.54
C LYS A 116 -8.69 1.08 -6.28
N PHE A 117 -9.04 1.74 -7.37
CA PHE A 117 -8.13 2.53 -8.19
C PHE A 117 -8.01 4.00 -7.75
N THR A 118 -8.84 4.44 -6.80
CA THR A 118 -8.84 5.81 -6.25
C THR A 118 -7.98 5.92 -5.00
N GLY A 119 -7.49 7.14 -4.70
CA GLY A 119 -6.65 7.38 -3.53
C GLY A 119 -5.17 7.21 -3.82
N ARG A 120 -4.37 7.06 -2.77
CA ARG A 120 -2.89 7.01 -2.81
C ARG A 120 -2.39 5.77 -2.08
N ALA A 121 -1.31 5.16 -2.57
CA ALA A 121 -0.63 4.03 -1.92
C ALA A 121 0.81 4.42 -1.54
N THR A 122 1.26 4.00 -0.35
CA THR A 122 2.63 4.20 0.09
C THR A 122 3.60 3.28 -0.66
N ARG A 123 4.91 3.59 -0.61
CA ARG A 123 5.96 2.69 -1.13
C ARG A 123 5.89 1.30 -0.50
N MET A 124 5.66 1.25 0.82
CA MET A 124 5.56 -0.02 1.54
C MET A 124 4.37 -0.87 1.07
N GLU A 125 3.21 -0.26 0.82
CA GLU A 125 2.05 -0.97 0.29
C GLU A 125 2.34 -1.56 -1.09
N TYR A 126 2.94 -0.77 -2.00
CA TYR A 126 3.30 -1.22 -3.35
C TYR A 126 4.34 -2.35 -3.32
N TRP A 127 5.47 -2.15 -2.61
CA TRP A 127 6.56 -3.12 -2.61
C TRP A 127 6.22 -4.39 -1.84
N SER A 128 5.43 -4.29 -0.75
CA SER A 128 4.94 -5.46 -0.04
C SER A 128 4.03 -6.31 -0.93
N PHE A 129 3.11 -5.66 -1.66
CA PHE A 129 2.25 -6.38 -2.59
C PHE A 129 3.05 -7.01 -3.73
N ALA A 130 3.96 -6.27 -4.35
CA ALA A 130 4.82 -6.78 -5.43
C ALA A 130 5.67 -7.98 -4.97
N LEU A 131 6.27 -7.90 -3.77
CA LEU A 131 7.07 -8.99 -3.21
C LEU A 131 6.25 -10.28 -3.07
N PHE A 132 5.15 -10.22 -2.31
CA PHE A 132 4.36 -11.43 -2.04
C PHE A 132 3.67 -11.96 -3.30
N ALA A 133 3.15 -11.11 -4.17
CA ALA A 133 2.57 -11.52 -5.43
C ALA A 133 3.59 -12.25 -6.33
N ASN A 134 4.81 -11.70 -6.46
CA ASN A 134 5.85 -12.35 -7.25
C ASN A 134 6.33 -13.67 -6.62
N VAL A 135 6.46 -13.77 -5.30
CA VAL A 135 6.82 -15.01 -4.61
C VAL A 135 5.75 -16.09 -4.85
N ILE A 136 4.46 -15.74 -4.75
CA ILE A 136 3.35 -16.67 -5.01
C ILE A 136 3.39 -17.16 -6.46
N ILE A 137 3.48 -16.25 -7.42
CA ILE A 137 3.53 -16.57 -8.85
C ILE A 137 4.76 -17.40 -9.19
N PHE A 138 5.92 -17.07 -8.61
CA PHE A 138 7.15 -17.83 -8.81
C PHE A 138 7.03 -19.27 -8.27
N ALA A 139 6.49 -19.45 -7.06
CA ALA A 139 6.28 -20.77 -6.47
C ALA A 139 5.35 -21.64 -7.31
N LEU A 140 4.23 -21.08 -7.77
CA LEU A 140 3.30 -21.80 -8.65
C LEU A 140 3.91 -22.09 -10.03
N ASN A 141 4.73 -21.19 -10.58
CA ASN A 141 5.44 -21.44 -11.81
C ASN A 141 6.45 -22.60 -11.65
N MET A 142 7.20 -22.62 -10.55
CA MET A 142 8.11 -23.74 -10.26
C MET A 142 7.37 -25.06 -10.13
N GLU A 143 6.21 -25.08 -9.48
CA GLU A 143 5.38 -26.28 -9.38
C GLU A 143 4.94 -26.79 -10.75
N VAL A 144 4.45 -25.90 -11.64
CA VAL A 144 4.10 -26.26 -13.03
C VAL A 144 5.29 -26.86 -13.79
N GLN A 145 6.48 -26.26 -13.66
CA GLN A 145 7.70 -26.75 -14.32
C GLN A 145 8.11 -28.14 -13.80
N VAL A 146 8.02 -28.37 -12.50
CA VAL A 146 8.33 -29.68 -11.89
C VAL A 146 7.33 -30.73 -12.35
N CYS A 147 6.03 -30.46 -12.33
CA CYS A 147 5.01 -31.40 -12.81
C CYS A 147 5.19 -31.72 -14.31
N GLY A 148 5.50 -30.68 -15.11
CA GLY A 148 5.79 -30.87 -16.55
C GLY A 148 7.01 -31.78 -16.81
N ALA A 149 8.12 -31.50 -16.10
CA ALA A 149 9.33 -32.34 -16.22
C ALA A 149 9.10 -33.81 -15.79
N LEU A 150 8.32 -34.03 -14.72
CA LEU A 150 7.95 -35.35 -14.27
C LEU A 150 7.05 -36.07 -15.28
N SER A 151 6.14 -35.36 -15.93
CA SER A 151 5.31 -35.89 -17.01
C SER A 151 6.16 -36.36 -18.23
N GLU A 152 7.19 -35.61 -18.60
CA GLU A 152 8.11 -35.99 -19.67
C GLU A 152 8.92 -37.25 -19.32
N VAL A 153 9.39 -37.35 -18.07
CA VAL A 153 10.18 -38.51 -17.60
C VAL A 153 9.33 -39.79 -17.46
N ALA A 154 8.07 -39.63 -17.02
CA ALA A 154 7.14 -40.75 -16.83
C ALA A 154 6.68 -41.39 -18.15
N GLY A 155 6.71 -40.64 -19.25
CA GLY A 155 6.31 -41.08 -20.58
C GLY A 155 4.82 -40.92 -20.88
N GLU A 156 4.44 -41.19 -22.13
CA GLU A 156 3.09 -40.92 -22.65
C GLU A 156 1.98 -41.76 -22.00
N ASP A 157 2.32 -42.94 -21.43
CA ASP A 157 1.37 -43.85 -20.80
C ASP A 157 0.95 -43.41 -19.37
N ASP A 158 1.66 -42.45 -18.75
CA ASP A 158 1.38 -42.00 -17.40
C ASP A 158 0.51 -40.73 -17.39
N TRP A 159 -0.78 -40.91 -17.56
CA TRP A 159 -1.79 -39.87 -17.56
C TRP A 159 -1.88 -39.09 -16.22
N VAL A 160 -1.34 -39.63 -15.11
CA VAL A 160 -1.41 -39.00 -13.78
C VAL A 160 -0.60 -37.72 -13.77
N TRP A 161 0.64 -37.75 -14.22
CA TRP A 161 1.50 -36.54 -14.26
C TRP A 161 1.00 -35.52 -15.27
N ALA A 162 0.48 -35.96 -16.42
CA ALA A 162 -0.15 -35.09 -17.40
C ALA A 162 -1.39 -34.38 -16.79
N GLY A 163 -2.22 -35.11 -16.04
CA GLY A 163 -3.37 -34.56 -15.35
C GLY A 163 -2.98 -33.55 -14.24
N LEU A 164 -1.95 -33.89 -13.46
CA LEU A 164 -1.42 -32.97 -12.44
C LEU A 164 -0.87 -31.67 -13.06
N THR A 165 -0.13 -31.78 -14.17
CA THR A 165 0.37 -30.59 -14.88
C THR A 165 -0.77 -29.70 -15.36
N LEU A 166 -1.84 -30.24 -15.91
CA LEU A 166 -3.02 -29.47 -16.33
C LEU A 166 -3.71 -28.77 -15.15
N ILE A 167 -3.85 -29.46 -14.02
CA ILE A 167 -4.41 -28.86 -12.79
C ILE A 167 -3.52 -27.73 -12.29
N SER A 168 -2.20 -27.94 -12.23
CA SER A 168 -1.23 -26.93 -11.80
C SER A 168 -1.26 -25.68 -12.69
N VAL A 169 -1.31 -25.87 -14.01
CA VAL A 169 -1.49 -24.77 -14.98
C VAL A 169 -2.82 -24.03 -14.72
N GLY A 170 -3.91 -24.75 -14.47
CA GLY A 170 -5.20 -24.16 -14.16
C GLY A 170 -5.15 -23.31 -12.88
N VAL A 171 -4.55 -23.82 -11.82
CA VAL A 171 -4.37 -23.09 -10.54
C VAL A 171 -3.48 -21.85 -10.74
N TYR A 172 -2.34 -22.01 -11.44
CA TYR A 172 -1.46 -20.89 -11.79
C TYR A 172 -2.22 -19.78 -12.51
N LEU A 173 -3.00 -20.11 -13.54
CA LEU A 173 -3.76 -19.12 -14.30
C LEU A 173 -4.83 -18.42 -13.46
N LEU A 174 -5.56 -19.16 -12.63
CA LEU A 174 -6.57 -18.59 -11.74
C LEU A 174 -5.96 -17.60 -10.73
N VAL A 175 -4.85 -17.98 -10.10
CA VAL A 175 -4.16 -17.11 -9.13
C VAL A 175 -3.54 -15.90 -9.83
N ALA A 176 -2.90 -16.08 -10.99
CA ALA A 176 -2.32 -15.02 -11.78
C ALA A 176 -3.39 -13.99 -12.20
N LEU A 177 -4.53 -14.46 -12.69
CA LEU A 177 -5.67 -13.61 -13.03
C LEU A 177 -6.23 -12.90 -11.80
N GLY A 178 -6.37 -13.61 -10.68
CA GLY A 178 -6.83 -13.07 -9.41
C GLY A 178 -5.91 -11.97 -8.86
N LEU A 179 -4.60 -12.06 -9.03
CA LEU A 179 -3.64 -11.06 -8.59
C LEU A 179 -3.48 -9.89 -9.58
N THR A 180 -3.96 -10.02 -10.80
CA THR A 180 -3.82 -8.98 -11.84
C THR A 180 -4.57 -7.69 -11.46
N ILE A 181 -5.81 -7.79 -11.01
CA ILE A 181 -6.63 -6.61 -10.65
C ILE A 181 -6.01 -5.82 -9.48
N PRO A 182 -5.66 -6.44 -8.32
CA PRO A 182 -5.05 -5.70 -7.22
C PRO A 182 -3.65 -5.17 -7.58
N SER A 183 -2.89 -5.84 -8.47
CA SER A 183 -1.61 -5.32 -8.98
C SER A 183 -1.80 -3.97 -9.67
N TYR A 184 -2.74 -3.88 -10.60
CA TYR A 184 -3.03 -2.63 -11.30
C TYR A 184 -3.65 -1.58 -10.37
N ALA A 185 -4.47 -1.99 -9.39
CA ALA A 185 -5.06 -1.07 -8.44
C ALA A 185 -4.01 -0.43 -7.53
N VAL A 186 -3.08 -1.21 -6.95
CA VAL A 186 -2.01 -0.69 -6.10
C VAL A 186 -1.02 0.17 -6.89
N MET A 187 -0.70 -0.24 -8.12
CA MET A 187 0.17 0.50 -9.03
C MET A 187 -0.44 1.88 -9.39
N THR A 188 -1.73 1.92 -9.75
CA THR A 188 -2.45 3.17 -10.02
C THR A 188 -2.40 4.11 -8.81
N ARG A 189 -2.71 3.60 -7.61
CA ARG A 189 -2.66 4.37 -6.36
C ARG A 189 -1.26 4.86 -6.03
N ARG A 190 -0.23 4.09 -6.42
CA ARG A 190 1.17 4.50 -6.27
C ARG A 190 1.55 5.64 -7.21
N LEU A 191 1.12 5.59 -8.48
CA LEU A 191 1.30 6.71 -9.42
C LEU A 191 0.58 7.98 -8.94
N HIS A 192 -0.62 7.85 -8.40
CA HIS A 192 -1.36 8.95 -7.78
C HIS A 192 -0.60 9.57 -6.61
N ASP A 193 0.14 8.77 -5.84
CA ASP A 193 0.91 9.24 -4.69
C ASP A 193 2.09 10.14 -5.10
N VAL A 194 2.67 9.90 -6.26
CA VAL A 194 3.73 10.73 -6.88
C VAL A 194 3.14 11.89 -7.71
N GLY A 195 1.80 11.97 -7.83
CA GLY A 195 1.10 13.02 -8.60
C GLY A 195 0.86 12.68 -10.07
N TRP A 196 1.21 11.47 -10.51
CA TRP A 196 1.01 11.01 -11.87
C TRP A 196 -0.41 10.47 -12.09
N SER A 197 -0.83 10.43 -13.35
CA SER A 197 -2.16 9.93 -13.72
C SER A 197 -2.16 8.41 -13.86
N GLY A 198 -3.24 7.75 -13.38
CA GLY A 198 -3.48 6.32 -13.61
C GLY A 198 -3.69 5.92 -15.07
N LYS A 199 -3.79 6.89 -16.02
CA LYS A 199 -3.87 6.61 -17.46
C LYS A 199 -2.68 5.79 -17.99
N TRP A 200 -1.50 5.91 -17.37
CA TRP A 200 -0.34 5.10 -17.72
C TRP A 200 -0.55 3.60 -17.45
N VAL A 201 -1.26 3.28 -16.37
CA VAL A 201 -1.64 1.88 -16.10
C VAL A 201 -2.65 1.37 -17.11
N LEU A 202 -3.61 2.20 -17.51
CA LEU A 202 -4.55 1.84 -18.57
C LEU A 202 -3.82 1.58 -19.90
N ALA A 203 -2.85 2.40 -20.27
CA ALA A 203 -2.01 2.18 -21.46
C ALA A 203 -1.26 0.85 -21.39
N LEU A 204 -0.70 0.50 -20.21
CA LEU A 204 -0.06 -0.81 -19.98
C LEU A 204 -1.04 -1.96 -20.18
N VAL A 205 -2.24 -1.89 -19.62
CA VAL A 205 -3.27 -2.93 -19.77
C VAL A 205 -3.65 -3.11 -21.24
N ILE A 206 -3.92 -2.02 -21.96
CA ILE A 206 -4.26 -2.06 -23.39
C ILE A 206 -3.11 -2.70 -24.18
N ALA A 207 -1.87 -2.26 -23.96
CA ALA A 207 -0.71 -2.80 -24.64
C ALA A 207 -0.53 -4.31 -24.36
N THR A 208 -0.75 -4.75 -23.12
CA THR A 208 -0.69 -6.18 -22.76
C THR A 208 -1.75 -6.98 -23.50
N VAL A 209 -2.98 -6.51 -23.56
CA VAL A 209 -4.06 -7.19 -24.32
C VAL A 209 -3.73 -7.27 -25.81
N VAL A 210 -3.30 -6.15 -26.40
CA VAL A 210 -2.92 -6.09 -27.83
C VAL A 210 -1.77 -7.05 -28.12
N CYS A 211 -0.72 -7.08 -27.27
CA CYS A 211 0.40 -8.00 -27.42
C CYS A 211 -0.06 -9.46 -27.34
N THR A 212 -0.87 -9.81 -26.35
CA THR A 212 -1.38 -11.18 -26.18
C THR A 212 -2.20 -11.65 -27.37
N VAL A 213 -3.11 -10.80 -27.87
CA VAL A 213 -3.94 -11.09 -29.04
C VAL A 213 -3.07 -11.23 -30.31
N ALA A 214 -2.10 -10.34 -30.51
CA ALA A 214 -1.21 -10.38 -31.67
C ALA A 214 -0.36 -11.66 -31.68
N VAL A 215 0.22 -12.03 -30.51
CA VAL A 215 1.02 -13.27 -30.38
C VAL A 215 0.15 -14.51 -30.61
N ALA A 216 -1.03 -14.58 -30.01
CA ALA A 216 -1.94 -15.71 -30.19
C ALA A 216 -2.39 -15.87 -31.65
N THR A 217 -2.77 -14.74 -32.30
CA THR A 217 -3.17 -14.74 -33.71
C THR A 217 -2.00 -15.14 -34.62
N GLY A 218 -0.80 -14.57 -34.39
CA GLY A 218 0.39 -14.91 -35.16
C GLY A 218 0.78 -16.38 -35.03
N ALA A 219 0.74 -16.93 -33.82
CA ALA A 219 1.01 -18.34 -33.58
C ALA A 219 -0.02 -19.25 -34.27
N ALA A 220 -1.31 -18.93 -34.17
CA ALA A 220 -2.37 -19.71 -34.83
C ALA A 220 -2.21 -19.69 -36.35
N LEU A 221 -1.97 -18.53 -36.96
CA LEU A 221 -1.72 -18.41 -38.40
C LEU A 221 -0.47 -19.20 -38.81
N PHE A 222 0.61 -19.12 -38.07
CA PHE A 222 1.84 -19.85 -38.34
C PHE A 222 1.63 -21.36 -38.29
N ILE A 223 0.97 -21.88 -37.25
CA ILE A 223 0.64 -23.30 -37.11
C ILE A 223 -0.19 -23.76 -38.28
N VAL A 224 -1.32 -23.11 -38.60
CA VAL A 224 -2.23 -23.52 -39.66
C VAL A 224 -1.54 -23.54 -41.02
N GLN A 225 -0.67 -22.57 -41.33
CA GLN A 225 0.02 -22.48 -42.63
C GLN A 225 1.14 -23.50 -42.78
N ASN A 226 1.73 -23.98 -41.69
CA ASN A 226 2.85 -24.92 -41.75
C ASN A 226 2.47 -26.36 -41.36
N MET A 227 1.18 -26.64 -41.10
CA MET A 227 0.71 -27.99 -40.76
C MET A 227 0.86 -28.96 -41.95
N ASP A 228 0.64 -28.50 -43.18
CA ASP A 228 0.64 -29.36 -44.35
C ASP A 228 2.01 -29.50 -45.05
N SER A 229 3.00 -28.65 -44.68
CA SER A 229 4.32 -28.60 -45.32
C SER A 229 5.42 -28.39 -44.30
N PRO A 230 5.79 -29.39 -43.48
CA PRO A 230 6.76 -29.22 -42.39
C PRO A 230 8.20 -28.90 -42.87
N ASP A 231 8.52 -29.19 -44.15
CA ASP A 231 9.87 -28.98 -44.69
C ASP A 231 10.13 -27.56 -45.20
N GLU A 232 9.09 -26.75 -45.44
CA GLU A 232 9.21 -25.32 -45.86
C GLU A 232 8.40 -24.40 -44.95
N THR A 233 9.07 -23.65 -44.09
CA THR A 233 8.40 -22.63 -43.24
C THR A 233 7.92 -21.46 -44.07
N VAL A 234 6.61 -21.20 -44.09
CA VAL A 234 6.00 -20.09 -44.79
C VAL A 234 5.69 -18.91 -43.86
N TRP A 235 6.35 -17.79 -44.11
CA TRP A 235 6.12 -16.55 -43.43
C TRP A 235 5.12 -15.67 -44.19
N SER A 236 3.83 -15.80 -43.91
CA SER A 236 2.82 -15.01 -44.56
C SER A 236 2.84 -13.53 -44.07
N PRO A 237 2.33 -12.60 -44.91
CA PRO A 237 2.21 -11.21 -44.49
C PRO A 237 1.40 -11.02 -43.20
N GLY A 238 0.42 -11.88 -42.93
CA GLY A 238 -0.38 -11.90 -41.70
C GLY A 238 0.44 -12.23 -40.45
N VAL A 239 1.31 -13.26 -40.53
CA VAL A 239 2.22 -13.64 -39.46
C VAL A 239 3.22 -12.50 -39.18
N ILE A 240 3.81 -11.93 -40.25
CA ILE A 240 4.76 -10.81 -40.13
C ILE A 240 4.08 -9.60 -39.47
N ALA A 241 2.87 -9.23 -39.91
CA ALA A 241 2.12 -8.13 -39.32
C ALA A 241 1.83 -8.38 -37.84
N ALA A 242 1.42 -9.60 -37.44
CA ALA A 242 1.18 -9.95 -36.03
C ALA A 242 2.45 -9.83 -35.19
N ILE A 243 3.61 -10.24 -35.70
CA ILE A 243 4.90 -10.09 -35.03
C ILE A 243 5.26 -8.62 -34.85
N VAL A 244 5.10 -7.78 -35.86
CA VAL A 244 5.39 -6.34 -35.78
C VAL A 244 4.51 -5.65 -34.72
N VAL A 245 3.20 -5.97 -34.70
CA VAL A 245 2.28 -5.44 -33.70
C VAL A 245 2.65 -5.92 -32.29
N ALA A 246 3.01 -7.21 -32.13
CA ALA A 246 3.45 -7.74 -30.85
C ALA A 246 4.72 -7.06 -30.35
N ILE A 247 5.72 -6.82 -31.20
CA ILE A 247 6.96 -6.12 -30.85
C ILE A 247 6.65 -4.69 -30.42
N ALA A 248 5.83 -3.95 -31.17
CA ALA A 248 5.45 -2.58 -30.83
C ALA A 248 4.72 -2.50 -29.48
N ALA A 249 3.76 -3.39 -29.24
CA ALA A 249 3.06 -3.49 -27.97
C ALA A 249 4.01 -3.87 -26.80
N TYR A 250 4.96 -4.78 -27.04
CA TYR A 250 5.96 -5.18 -26.05
C TYR A 250 6.89 -4.04 -25.65
N LEU A 251 7.30 -3.20 -26.59
CA LEU A 251 8.09 -2.00 -26.30
C LEU A 251 7.31 -1.00 -25.43
N VAL A 252 6.00 -0.84 -25.65
CA VAL A 252 5.14 -0.04 -24.78
C VAL A 252 5.04 -0.63 -23.38
N ILE A 253 4.92 -1.96 -23.27
CA ILE A 253 4.91 -2.67 -21.97
C ILE A 253 6.22 -2.42 -21.21
N ILE A 254 7.38 -2.58 -21.86
CA ILE A 254 8.68 -2.32 -21.25
C ILE A 254 8.77 -0.85 -20.80
N GLY A 255 8.45 0.10 -21.65
CA GLY A 255 8.54 1.52 -21.34
C GLY A 255 7.66 1.92 -20.16
N THR A 256 6.40 1.49 -20.15
CA THR A 256 5.45 1.80 -19.07
C THR A 256 5.80 1.07 -17.77
N SER A 257 6.33 -0.16 -17.84
CA SER A 257 6.79 -0.92 -16.67
C SER A 257 8.03 -0.28 -16.04
N LEU A 258 9.02 0.13 -16.84
CA LEU A 258 10.21 0.83 -16.37
C LEU A 258 9.84 2.19 -15.75
N LEU A 259 8.95 2.94 -16.38
CA LEU A 259 8.45 4.21 -15.83
C LEU A 259 7.79 3.98 -14.47
N SER A 260 6.92 2.99 -14.36
CA SER A 260 6.23 2.65 -13.11
C SER A 260 7.20 2.18 -12.02
N LEU A 261 8.22 1.41 -12.41
CA LEU A 261 9.30 0.97 -11.51
C LEU A 261 10.06 2.19 -10.97
N VAL A 262 10.52 3.07 -11.85
CA VAL A 262 11.24 4.30 -11.46
C VAL A 262 10.36 5.15 -10.53
N LEU A 263 9.10 5.41 -10.90
CA LEU A 263 8.18 6.19 -10.08
C LEU A 263 7.86 5.55 -8.73
N SER A 264 7.98 4.23 -8.61
CA SER A 264 7.78 3.53 -7.33
C SER A 264 8.88 3.82 -6.30
N PHE A 265 10.08 4.23 -6.74
CA PHE A 265 11.18 4.63 -5.85
C PHE A 265 11.10 6.09 -5.40
N PHE A 266 10.40 6.97 -6.14
CA PHE A 266 10.24 8.35 -5.72
C PHE A 266 9.51 8.44 -4.39
N ASP A 267 9.77 9.48 -3.61
CA ASP A 267 9.05 9.68 -2.36
C ASP A 267 7.62 10.20 -2.62
N SER A 268 6.75 10.00 -1.64
CA SER A 268 5.38 10.49 -1.68
C SER A 268 5.35 12.02 -1.70
N ASN A 269 4.50 12.63 -2.49
CA ASN A 269 4.26 14.07 -2.43
C ASN A 269 3.77 14.44 -1.02
N ARG A 270 4.41 15.41 -0.39
CA ARG A 270 4.15 15.78 1.01
C ARG A 270 2.77 16.37 1.21
N GLY A 271 2.30 17.19 0.29
CA GLY A 271 0.99 17.83 0.38
C GLY A 271 -0.18 16.99 -0.13
N PRO A 272 -1.42 17.45 0.09
CA PRO A 272 -2.59 16.90 -0.57
C PRO A 272 -2.51 17.18 -2.08
N ASN A 273 -2.92 16.21 -2.87
CA ASN A 273 -3.04 16.37 -4.32
C ASN A 273 -4.47 16.02 -4.76
N LYS A 274 -4.75 16.10 -6.07
CA LYS A 274 -6.08 15.80 -6.62
C LYS A 274 -6.62 14.39 -6.30
N TYR A 275 -5.77 13.49 -5.81
CA TYR A 275 -6.14 12.12 -5.44
C TYR A 275 -6.32 11.91 -3.94
N GLY A 276 -6.09 12.97 -3.14
CA GLY A 276 -6.30 12.98 -1.69
C GLY A 276 -5.05 13.35 -0.87
N PRO A 277 -5.16 13.29 0.47
CA PRO A 277 -4.05 13.58 1.38
C PRO A 277 -2.96 12.51 1.28
N SER A 278 -1.72 12.89 1.62
CA SER A 278 -0.61 11.94 1.69
C SER A 278 -0.80 10.98 2.85
N ARG A 279 -0.69 9.67 2.60
CA ARG A 279 -0.72 8.66 3.67
C ARG A 279 0.58 8.61 4.46
N LYS A 280 1.70 8.97 3.82
CA LYS A 280 3.03 9.02 4.46
C LYS A 280 3.24 10.33 5.23
N TYR A 281 2.74 11.44 4.70
CA TYR A 281 2.89 12.79 5.27
C TYR A 281 1.52 13.43 5.49
N PRO A 282 0.73 12.93 6.45
CA PRO A 282 -0.62 13.45 6.67
C PRO A 282 -0.65 14.91 7.13
N LEU A 283 0.49 15.41 7.61
CA LEU A 283 0.68 16.79 8.10
C LEU A 283 1.56 17.64 7.15
N GLY A 284 1.94 17.13 5.99
CA GLY A 284 2.79 17.79 5.00
C GLY A 284 2.10 18.86 4.17
#